data_4239bb0d3e888e10a3b0502db1339fce
#
_entry.id   4239bb0d3e888e10a3b0502db1339fce
#
_cell.length_a   1.000
_cell.length_b   1.000
_cell.length_c   1.000
_cell.angle_alpha   90.00
_cell.angle_beta   90.00
_cell.angle_gamma   90.00
#
_symmetry.space_group_name_H-M   'P 1'
#
loop_
_entity.id
_entity.type
_entity.pdbx_description
1 polymer ?
#
loop_
_entity_poly.entity_id
_entity_poly.type
_entity_poly.pdbx_seq_one_letter_code
_entity_poly.pdbx_strand_id
1 'polypeptide(L)'
;MKIDFVSDVSCPWCAIGLASLETALERLGPEVPVTLHFQPFELNPQMAPEGEDTNEHIARKYGMPEEQVQKNREAIRQRGAAVGFTFNMDKRSRIYNTFDAHRLLHWAEVLDEEQGTTGENALALKHAFLKAYFTDGQDPSSHDTLVRYATDAGLDGEQAREVLASGRYADGVREREQYYQQRGIHSVPAVIIDDKHLISGGQPPEVFEQALRQIAAHPGA
;
A
#
# COMPACT_ATOMS: atom_id res chain seq x y z
N MET A 1 -9.45 3.00 17.66
CA MET A 1 -8.12 2.42 17.36
C MET A 1 -7.65 3.00 16.05
N LYS A 2 -6.51 3.67 16.04
CA LYS A 2 -5.88 4.21 14.84
C LYS A 2 -4.91 3.17 14.26
N ILE A 3 -4.94 2.95 12.96
CA ILE A 3 -4.01 2.06 12.27
C ILE A 3 -3.31 2.83 11.15
N ASP A 4 -1.99 2.97 11.24
CA ASP A 4 -1.15 3.48 10.16
C ASP A 4 -0.56 2.30 9.38
N PHE A 5 -0.97 2.17 8.12
CA PHE A 5 -0.48 1.14 7.19
C PHE A 5 0.61 1.73 6.31
N VAL A 6 1.87 1.57 6.72
CA VAL A 6 3.02 2.03 5.95
C VAL A 6 3.29 1.06 4.81
N SER A 7 3.26 1.54 3.57
CA SER A 7 3.23 0.64 2.41
C SER A 7 3.64 1.32 1.12
N ASP A 8 4.00 0.50 0.12
CA ASP A 8 4.20 0.91 -1.27
C ASP A 8 3.20 0.20 -2.18
N VAL A 9 2.69 0.90 -3.19
CA VAL A 9 1.79 0.32 -4.21
C VAL A 9 2.49 -0.69 -5.11
N SER A 10 3.82 -0.70 -5.15
CA SER A 10 4.64 -1.68 -5.88
C SER A 10 5.07 -2.88 -5.04
N CYS A 11 4.70 -2.94 -3.75
CA CYS A 11 5.04 -4.04 -2.85
C CYS A 11 3.96 -5.13 -2.83
N PRO A 12 4.24 -6.36 -3.29
CA PRO A 12 3.24 -7.43 -3.29
C PRO A 12 2.83 -7.86 -1.88
N TRP A 13 3.76 -7.80 -0.92
CA TRP A 13 3.44 -8.10 0.48
C TRP A 13 2.55 -7.04 1.12
N CYS A 14 2.55 -5.81 0.59
CA CYS A 14 1.60 -4.77 1.02
C CYS A 14 0.17 -5.09 0.55
N ALA A 15 0.00 -5.60 -0.68
CA ALA A 15 -1.31 -6.06 -1.15
C ALA A 15 -1.85 -7.23 -0.32
N ILE A 16 -1.00 -8.23 -0.03
CA ILE A 16 -1.35 -9.37 0.82
C ILE A 16 -1.65 -8.90 2.24
N GLY A 17 -0.81 -8.04 2.80
CA GLY A 17 -0.97 -7.53 4.17
C GLY A 17 -2.24 -6.72 4.36
N LEU A 18 -2.60 -5.88 3.38
CA LEU A 18 -3.84 -5.11 3.42
C LEU A 18 -5.06 -6.03 3.39
N ALA A 19 -5.14 -6.97 2.45
CA ALA A 19 -6.25 -7.93 2.36
C ALA A 19 -6.36 -8.80 3.62
N SER A 20 -5.22 -9.19 4.22
CA SER A 20 -5.21 -9.91 5.50
C SER A 20 -5.72 -9.07 6.66
N LEU A 21 -5.30 -7.80 6.72
CA LEU A 21 -5.74 -6.85 7.74
C LEU A 21 -7.26 -6.59 7.63
N GLU A 22 -7.77 -6.37 6.44
CA GLU A 22 -9.21 -6.17 6.21
C GLU A 22 -10.02 -7.38 6.65
N THR A 23 -9.58 -8.60 6.30
CA THR A 23 -10.21 -9.84 6.79
C THR A 23 -10.22 -9.90 8.32
N ALA A 24 -9.15 -9.48 8.98
CA ALA A 24 -9.08 -9.42 10.43
C ALA A 24 -10.03 -8.38 11.01
N LEU A 25 -10.14 -7.20 10.38
CA LEU A 25 -11.06 -6.14 10.78
C LEU A 25 -12.53 -6.57 10.63
N GLU A 26 -12.88 -7.24 9.54
CA GLU A 26 -14.21 -7.83 9.35
C GLU A 26 -14.57 -8.82 10.47
N ARG A 27 -13.63 -9.69 10.86
CA ARG A 27 -13.82 -10.65 11.96
C ARG A 27 -13.87 -9.99 13.34
N LEU A 28 -13.23 -8.85 13.50
CA LEU A 28 -13.27 -8.05 14.73
C LEU A 28 -14.65 -7.45 14.93
N GLY A 29 -15.30 -7.07 13.85
CA GLY A 29 -16.64 -6.48 13.84
C GLY A 29 -16.69 -5.03 14.34
N PRO A 30 -17.90 -4.45 14.43
CA PRO A 30 -18.09 -3.03 14.73
C PRO A 30 -17.84 -2.65 16.19
N GLU A 31 -17.60 -3.61 17.07
CA GLU A 31 -17.36 -3.35 18.50
C GLU A 31 -16.04 -2.60 18.75
N VAL A 32 -15.10 -2.69 17.83
CA VAL A 32 -13.82 -2.00 17.87
C VAL A 32 -13.77 -1.01 16.69
N PRO A 33 -14.12 0.26 16.89
CA PRO A 33 -14.02 1.25 15.82
C PRO A 33 -12.56 1.46 15.42
N VAL A 34 -12.30 1.35 14.11
CA VAL A 34 -10.95 1.49 13.54
C VAL A 34 -10.95 2.59 12.49
N THR A 35 -9.92 3.43 12.53
CA THR A 35 -9.57 4.37 11.44
C THR A 35 -8.28 3.90 10.80
N LEU A 36 -8.31 3.65 9.50
CA LEU A 36 -7.16 3.16 8.73
C LEU A 36 -6.56 4.30 7.92
N HIS A 37 -5.27 4.55 8.09
CA HIS A 37 -4.49 5.55 7.38
C HIS A 37 -3.39 4.89 6.54
N PHE A 38 -3.18 5.38 5.32
CA PHE A 38 -2.13 4.90 4.43
C PHE A 38 -0.92 5.81 4.44
N GLN A 39 0.20 5.29 4.89
CA GLN A 39 1.44 6.06 5.02
C GLN A 39 2.42 5.68 3.90
N PRO A 40 3.10 6.68 3.30
CA PRO A 40 3.96 6.45 2.15
C PRO A 40 5.27 5.77 2.52
N PHE A 41 5.70 4.88 1.64
CA PHE A 41 7.05 4.30 1.61
C PHE A 41 7.37 3.94 0.17
N GLU A 42 8.48 4.43 -0.37
CA GLU A 42 8.96 4.05 -1.69
C GLU A 42 10.03 2.96 -1.58
N LEU A 43 9.76 1.78 -2.15
CA LEU A 43 10.77 0.72 -2.26
C LEU A 43 11.94 1.11 -3.16
N ASN A 44 11.69 1.97 -4.14
CA ASN A 44 12.64 2.37 -5.17
C ASN A 44 12.54 3.87 -5.47
N PRO A 45 12.91 4.76 -4.50
CA PRO A 45 12.72 6.22 -4.65
C PRO A 45 13.57 6.85 -5.77
N GLN A 46 14.61 6.14 -6.23
CA GLN A 46 15.50 6.58 -7.30
C GLN A 46 15.21 5.88 -8.64
N MET A 47 14.06 5.21 -8.77
CA MET A 47 13.67 4.54 -10.00
C MET A 47 13.54 5.56 -11.14
N ALA A 48 14.18 5.25 -12.27
CA ALA A 48 14.08 6.07 -13.48
C ALA A 48 12.63 6.10 -14.01
N PRO A 49 12.22 7.17 -14.71
CA PRO A 49 10.85 7.30 -15.22
C PRO A 49 10.38 6.13 -16.10
N GLU A 50 11.29 5.56 -16.90
CA GLU A 50 11.03 4.39 -17.75
C GLU A 50 10.87 3.08 -16.96
N GLY A 51 11.20 3.10 -15.68
CA GLY A 51 11.23 1.90 -14.84
C GLY A 51 12.31 0.89 -15.23
N GLU A 52 12.28 -0.28 -14.63
CA GLU A 52 13.21 -1.39 -14.90
C GLU A 52 12.46 -2.71 -15.11
N ASP A 53 13.03 -3.65 -15.87
CA ASP A 53 12.51 -5.01 -15.93
C ASP A 53 12.42 -5.64 -14.55
N THR A 54 11.29 -6.26 -14.25
CA THR A 54 11.00 -6.77 -12.90
C THR A 54 11.98 -7.88 -12.48
N ASN A 55 12.31 -8.80 -13.38
CA ASN A 55 13.17 -9.93 -13.04
C ASN A 55 14.62 -9.47 -12.85
N GLU A 56 15.11 -8.60 -13.76
CA GLU A 56 16.46 -8.02 -13.66
C GLU A 56 16.62 -7.19 -12.38
N HIS A 57 15.62 -6.36 -12.08
CA HIS A 57 15.64 -5.54 -10.86
C HIS A 57 15.69 -6.40 -9.60
N ILE A 58 14.81 -7.39 -9.48
CA ILE A 58 14.74 -8.27 -8.30
C ILE A 58 16.02 -9.09 -8.17
N ALA A 59 16.51 -9.67 -9.27
CA ALA A 59 17.75 -10.45 -9.26
C ALA A 59 18.93 -9.58 -8.77
N ARG A 60 19.06 -8.35 -9.28
CA ARG A 60 20.11 -7.42 -8.89
C ARG A 60 19.97 -6.93 -7.45
N LYS A 61 18.78 -6.50 -7.06
CA LYS A 61 18.51 -5.89 -5.74
C LYS A 61 18.68 -6.88 -4.60
N TYR A 62 18.28 -8.13 -4.81
CA TYR A 62 18.27 -9.15 -3.75
C TYR A 62 19.31 -10.25 -3.95
N GLY A 63 20.08 -10.20 -5.04
CA GLY A 63 21.11 -11.23 -5.35
C GLY A 63 20.51 -12.61 -5.61
N MET A 64 19.28 -12.69 -6.10
CA MET A 64 18.54 -13.94 -6.26
C MET A 64 18.75 -14.55 -7.66
N PRO A 65 19.05 -15.86 -7.76
CA PRO A 65 19.02 -16.56 -9.04
C PRO A 65 17.59 -16.63 -9.59
N GLU A 66 17.48 -16.70 -10.92
CA GLU A 66 16.19 -16.69 -11.63
C GLU A 66 15.19 -17.75 -11.11
N GLU A 67 15.67 -18.96 -10.83
CA GLU A 67 14.83 -20.02 -10.26
C GLU A 67 14.19 -19.61 -8.92
N GLN A 68 14.94 -18.91 -8.07
CA GLN A 68 14.43 -18.40 -6.79
C GLN A 68 13.41 -17.27 -7.00
N VAL A 69 13.63 -16.40 -7.98
CA VAL A 69 12.68 -15.35 -8.36
C VAL A 69 11.34 -15.97 -8.79
N GLN A 70 11.36 -17.04 -9.61
CA GLN A 70 10.14 -17.72 -10.03
C GLN A 70 9.42 -18.41 -8.87
N LYS A 71 10.13 -19.07 -7.96
CA LYS A 71 9.56 -19.66 -6.75
C LYS A 71 8.88 -18.60 -5.87
N ASN A 72 9.53 -17.46 -5.70
CA ASN A 72 8.97 -16.34 -4.92
C ASN A 72 7.72 -15.76 -5.59
N ARG A 73 7.70 -15.60 -6.91
CA ARG A 73 6.52 -15.15 -7.67
C ARG A 73 5.33 -16.07 -7.44
N GLU A 74 5.55 -17.39 -7.52
CA GLU A 74 4.50 -18.38 -7.30
C GLU A 74 4.01 -18.36 -5.84
N ALA A 75 4.90 -18.24 -4.86
CA ALA A 75 4.53 -18.12 -3.46
C ALA A 75 3.68 -16.87 -3.19
N ILE A 76 4.04 -15.71 -3.79
CA ILE A 76 3.26 -14.47 -3.70
C ILE A 76 1.87 -14.67 -4.32
N ARG A 77 1.79 -15.30 -5.51
CA ARG A 77 0.52 -15.57 -6.19
C ARG A 77 -0.41 -16.43 -5.32
N GLN A 78 0.13 -17.50 -4.72
CA GLN A 78 -0.63 -18.40 -3.84
C GLN A 78 -1.08 -17.68 -2.55
N ARG A 79 -0.20 -16.91 -1.94
CA ARG A 79 -0.54 -16.12 -0.73
C ARG A 79 -1.61 -15.07 -1.03
N GLY A 80 -1.52 -14.40 -2.18
CA GLY A 80 -2.56 -13.46 -2.63
C GLY A 80 -3.91 -14.16 -2.82
N ALA A 81 -3.93 -15.28 -3.53
CA ALA A 81 -5.15 -16.04 -3.76
C ALA A 81 -5.82 -16.49 -2.44
N ALA A 82 -5.03 -16.85 -1.43
CA ALA A 82 -5.53 -17.25 -0.12
C ALA A 82 -6.24 -16.12 0.65
N VAL A 83 -5.95 -14.85 0.32
CA VAL A 83 -6.60 -13.67 0.90
C VAL A 83 -7.47 -12.90 -0.11
N GLY A 84 -7.83 -13.53 -1.22
CA GLY A 84 -8.72 -12.96 -2.23
C GLY A 84 -8.10 -11.93 -3.18
N PHE A 85 -6.76 -11.77 -3.18
CA PHE A 85 -6.08 -10.83 -4.08
C PHE A 85 -5.46 -11.55 -5.29
N THR A 86 -5.77 -11.05 -6.51
CA THR A 86 -5.30 -11.64 -7.77
C THR A 86 -4.01 -10.98 -8.26
N PHE A 87 -2.93 -11.77 -8.30
CA PHE A 87 -1.66 -11.39 -8.91
C PHE A 87 -1.54 -11.95 -10.33
N ASN A 88 -1.54 -11.08 -11.35
CA ASN A 88 -1.23 -11.41 -12.75
C ASN A 88 0.25 -11.12 -13.04
N MET A 89 1.12 -12.02 -12.56
CA MET A 89 2.57 -11.79 -12.63
C MET A 89 3.10 -11.65 -14.07
N ASP A 90 2.43 -12.23 -15.06
CA ASP A 90 2.82 -12.14 -16.47
C ASP A 90 2.52 -10.76 -17.08
N LYS A 91 1.55 -10.02 -16.55
CA LYS A 91 1.26 -8.65 -16.95
C LYS A 91 2.20 -7.64 -16.32
N ARG A 92 2.78 -7.96 -15.17
CA ARG A 92 3.71 -7.11 -14.43
C ARG A 92 5.13 -7.32 -14.92
N SER A 93 5.51 -6.62 -15.99
CA SER A 93 6.84 -6.75 -16.60
C SER A 93 7.87 -5.76 -16.07
N ARG A 94 7.45 -4.65 -15.48
CA ARG A 94 8.35 -3.57 -15.04
C ARG A 94 8.05 -3.10 -13.62
N ILE A 95 9.07 -2.53 -12.97
CA ILE A 95 8.99 -1.80 -11.70
C ILE A 95 9.15 -0.31 -12.01
N TYR A 96 8.31 0.52 -11.42
CA TYR A 96 8.24 1.95 -11.67
C TYR A 96 8.44 2.75 -10.38
N ASN A 97 8.65 4.06 -10.52
CA ASN A 97 8.56 4.99 -9.41
C ASN A 97 7.10 5.11 -8.93
N THR A 98 6.90 5.23 -7.63
CA THR A 98 5.56 5.26 -7.01
C THR A 98 5.23 6.57 -6.30
N PHE A 99 6.09 7.58 -6.43
CA PHE A 99 5.93 8.83 -5.71
C PHE A 99 4.60 9.54 -6.00
N ASP A 100 4.21 9.65 -7.26
CA ASP A 100 2.96 10.30 -7.64
C ASP A 100 1.72 9.53 -7.19
N ALA A 101 1.79 8.20 -7.13
CA ALA A 101 0.74 7.39 -6.51
C ALA A 101 0.60 7.71 -5.01
N HIS A 102 1.71 7.91 -4.30
CA HIS A 102 1.69 8.33 -2.89
C HIS A 102 1.14 9.74 -2.70
N ARG A 103 1.37 10.66 -3.63
CA ARG A 103 0.78 12.00 -3.60
C ARG A 103 -0.74 11.97 -3.72
N LEU A 104 -1.28 11.12 -4.60
CA LEU A 104 -2.73 10.94 -4.70
C LEU A 104 -3.33 10.23 -3.48
N LEU A 105 -2.64 9.26 -2.90
CA LEU A 105 -3.08 8.64 -1.64
C LEU A 105 -3.11 9.67 -0.50
N HIS A 106 -2.11 10.53 -0.41
CA HIS A 106 -2.11 11.62 0.59
C HIS A 106 -3.25 12.62 0.35
N TRP A 107 -3.53 12.95 -0.91
CA TRP A 107 -4.72 13.74 -1.25
C TRP A 107 -6.02 13.06 -0.83
N ALA A 108 -6.16 11.75 -1.04
CA ALA A 108 -7.34 11.02 -0.61
C ALA A 108 -7.52 11.01 0.92
N GLU A 109 -6.44 10.93 1.70
CA GLU A 109 -6.47 11.11 3.16
C GLU A 109 -6.98 12.50 3.54
N VAL A 110 -6.53 13.56 2.83
CA VAL A 110 -7.03 14.92 3.07
C VAL A 110 -8.53 15.03 2.77
N LEU A 111 -9.00 14.38 1.69
CA LEU A 111 -10.44 14.34 1.38
C LEU A 111 -11.23 13.64 2.49
N ASP A 112 -10.70 12.53 3.02
CA ASP A 112 -11.33 11.82 4.14
C ASP A 112 -11.45 12.73 5.38
N GLU A 113 -10.39 13.49 5.72
CA GLU A 113 -10.40 14.46 6.81
C GLU A 113 -11.43 15.58 6.57
N GLU A 114 -11.48 16.16 5.37
CA GLU A 114 -12.42 17.23 5.01
C GLU A 114 -13.88 16.76 5.01
N GLN A 115 -14.14 15.52 4.64
CA GLN A 115 -15.48 14.92 4.60
C GLN A 115 -15.90 14.30 5.94
N GLY A 116 -14.97 14.15 6.87
CA GLY A 116 -15.21 13.47 8.15
C GLY A 116 -15.45 11.97 8.02
N THR A 117 -14.87 11.35 7.01
CA THR A 117 -14.89 9.90 6.77
C THR A 117 -13.73 9.20 7.50
N THR A 118 -13.75 7.86 7.58
CA THR A 118 -12.77 7.09 8.36
C THR A 118 -11.71 6.41 7.48
N GLY A 119 -11.39 7.01 6.32
CA GLY A 119 -10.37 6.55 5.39
C GLY A 119 -10.94 5.82 4.16
N GLU A 120 -12.22 6.02 3.83
CA GLU A 120 -12.88 5.33 2.72
C GLU A 120 -12.31 5.72 1.36
N ASN A 121 -12.01 7.02 1.14
CA ASN A 121 -11.41 7.48 -0.12
C ASN A 121 -9.99 6.92 -0.30
N ALA A 122 -9.18 7.00 0.76
CA ALA A 122 -7.81 6.50 0.74
C ALA A 122 -7.75 4.98 0.56
N LEU A 123 -8.66 4.23 1.20
CA LEU A 123 -8.76 2.78 1.06
C LEU A 123 -9.18 2.38 -0.37
N ALA A 124 -10.23 3.01 -0.91
CA ALA A 124 -10.69 2.76 -2.26
C ALA A 124 -9.59 3.02 -3.29
N LEU A 125 -8.88 4.14 -3.15
CA LEU A 125 -7.75 4.49 -4.02
C LEU A 125 -6.58 3.51 -3.88
N LYS A 126 -6.27 3.08 -2.65
CA LYS A 126 -5.20 2.09 -2.39
C LYS A 126 -5.51 0.77 -3.08
N HIS A 127 -6.72 0.26 -2.99
CA HIS A 127 -7.16 -0.93 -3.70
C HIS A 127 -7.05 -0.76 -5.22
N ALA A 128 -7.51 0.38 -5.74
CA ALA A 128 -7.45 0.68 -7.17
C ALA A 128 -6.00 0.63 -7.69
N PHE A 129 -5.04 1.23 -6.98
CA PHE A 129 -3.64 1.26 -7.39
C PHE A 129 -2.96 -0.12 -7.27
N LEU A 130 -3.22 -0.87 -6.21
CA LEU A 130 -2.72 -2.24 -6.08
C LEU A 130 -3.27 -3.15 -7.20
N LYS A 131 -4.57 -3.03 -7.51
CA LYS A 131 -5.20 -3.74 -8.63
C LYS A 131 -4.59 -3.32 -9.97
N ALA A 132 -4.44 -2.01 -10.21
CA ALA A 132 -3.85 -1.48 -11.44
C ALA A 132 -2.49 -2.13 -11.72
N TYR A 133 -1.62 -2.14 -10.75
CA TYR A 133 -0.26 -2.64 -10.91
C TYR A 133 -0.17 -4.17 -10.92
N PHE A 134 -0.76 -4.86 -9.94
CA PHE A 134 -0.56 -6.30 -9.77
C PHE A 134 -1.54 -7.16 -10.57
N THR A 135 -2.76 -6.69 -10.80
CA THR A 135 -3.78 -7.46 -11.51
C THR A 135 -3.86 -7.07 -12.98
N ASP A 136 -3.86 -5.76 -13.26
CA ASP A 136 -4.08 -5.25 -14.60
C ASP A 136 -2.76 -4.96 -15.35
N GLY A 137 -1.61 -4.94 -14.65
CA GLY A 137 -0.28 -4.76 -15.22
C GLY A 137 -0.05 -3.34 -15.75
N GLN A 138 -0.69 -2.35 -15.14
CA GLN A 138 -0.59 -0.94 -15.53
C GLN A 138 0.62 -0.28 -14.86
N ASP A 139 1.09 0.80 -15.47
CA ASP A 139 2.17 1.63 -14.96
C ASP A 139 1.67 2.57 -13.85
N PRO A 140 2.10 2.40 -12.57
CA PRO A 140 1.69 3.26 -11.46
C PRO A 140 2.43 4.60 -11.40
N SER A 141 3.33 4.89 -12.34
CA SER A 141 3.96 6.21 -12.52
C SER A 141 3.27 7.06 -13.59
N SER A 142 2.43 6.45 -14.43
CA SER A 142 1.71 7.14 -15.49
C SER A 142 0.55 7.96 -14.92
N HIS A 143 0.56 9.28 -15.13
CA HIS A 143 -0.51 10.18 -14.70
C HIS A 143 -1.88 9.76 -15.25
N ASP A 144 -1.96 9.35 -16.52
CA ASP A 144 -3.22 8.90 -17.11
C ASP A 144 -3.73 7.63 -16.45
N THR A 145 -2.86 6.70 -16.10
CA THR A 145 -3.21 5.51 -15.32
C THR A 145 -3.71 5.91 -13.94
N LEU A 146 -2.99 6.74 -13.23
CA LEU A 146 -3.34 7.18 -11.87
C LEU A 146 -4.69 7.90 -11.83
N VAL A 147 -4.94 8.83 -12.77
CA VAL A 147 -6.22 9.55 -12.89
C VAL A 147 -7.36 8.61 -13.19
N ARG A 148 -7.18 7.67 -14.13
CA ARG A 148 -8.21 6.68 -14.47
C ARG A 148 -8.61 5.85 -13.25
N TYR A 149 -7.63 5.28 -12.54
CA TYR A 149 -7.90 4.44 -11.37
C TYR A 149 -8.43 5.24 -10.17
N ALA A 150 -8.07 6.52 -10.02
CA ALA A 150 -8.68 7.41 -9.05
C ALA A 150 -10.16 7.65 -9.36
N THR A 151 -10.49 7.88 -10.64
CA THR A 151 -11.89 8.03 -11.10
C THR A 151 -12.69 6.73 -10.91
N ASP A 152 -12.11 5.58 -11.24
CA ASP A 152 -12.73 4.27 -11.04
C ASP A 152 -12.98 3.97 -9.55
N ALA A 153 -12.16 4.52 -8.67
CA ALA A 153 -12.32 4.45 -7.21
C ALA A 153 -13.35 5.45 -6.65
N GLY A 154 -13.96 6.28 -7.51
CA GLY A 154 -15.00 7.23 -7.12
C GLY A 154 -14.49 8.63 -6.77
N LEU A 155 -13.19 8.93 -6.95
CA LEU A 155 -12.62 10.25 -6.71
C LEU A 155 -12.76 11.14 -7.97
N ASP A 156 -12.66 12.46 -7.76
CA ASP A 156 -12.71 13.42 -8.86
C ASP A 156 -11.43 13.37 -9.71
N GLY A 157 -11.58 12.91 -10.98
CA GLY A 157 -10.46 12.76 -11.90
C GLY A 157 -9.81 14.09 -12.31
N GLU A 158 -10.54 15.20 -12.35
CA GLU A 158 -9.99 16.51 -12.66
C GLU A 158 -9.12 17.01 -11.50
N GLN A 159 -9.58 16.85 -10.27
CA GLN A 159 -8.78 17.16 -9.08
C GLN A 159 -7.53 16.26 -8.99
N ALA A 160 -7.66 14.97 -9.27
CA ALA A 160 -6.50 14.07 -9.34
C ALA A 160 -5.47 14.55 -10.38
N ARG A 161 -5.93 15.00 -11.54
CA ARG A 161 -5.07 15.57 -12.60
C ARG A 161 -4.39 16.85 -12.14
N GLU A 162 -5.08 17.75 -11.45
CA GLU A 162 -4.53 18.97 -10.88
C GLU A 162 -3.44 18.67 -9.83
N VAL A 163 -3.69 17.70 -8.95
CA VAL A 163 -2.69 17.25 -7.96
C VAL A 163 -1.41 16.78 -8.66
N LEU A 164 -1.55 15.96 -9.70
CA LEU A 164 -0.40 15.41 -10.44
C LEU A 164 0.35 16.47 -11.25
N ALA A 165 -0.37 17.41 -11.88
CA ALA A 165 0.21 18.50 -12.67
C ALA A 165 0.93 19.55 -11.82
N SER A 166 0.64 19.63 -10.54
CA SER A 166 1.21 20.58 -9.58
C SER A 166 2.25 19.91 -8.67
N GLY A 167 2.87 20.68 -7.78
CA GLY A 167 3.71 20.16 -6.68
C GLY A 167 2.94 19.81 -5.41
N ARG A 168 1.59 19.84 -5.44
CA ARG A 168 0.77 19.59 -4.24
C ARG A 168 1.09 18.25 -3.61
N TYR A 169 1.13 18.24 -2.29
CA TYR A 169 1.40 17.09 -1.43
C TYR A 169 2.80 16.46 -1.55
N ALA A 170 3.70 17.00 -2.39
CA ALA A 170 5.05 16.45 -2.53
C ALA A 170 5.83 16.52 -1.21
N ASP A 171 5.84 17.71 -0.58
CA ASP A 171 6.55 17.91 0.69
C ASP A 171 5.91 17.05 1.81
N GLY A 172 4.58 17.00 1.89
CA GLY A 172 3.86 16.19 2.87
C GLY A 172 4.17 14.69 2.77
N VAL A 173 4.26 14.15 1.55
CA VAL A 173 4.68 12.75 1.33
C VAL A 173 6.12 12.55 1.82
N ARG A 174 7.07 13.43 1.46
CA ARG A 174 8.47 13.33 1.89
C ARG A 174 8.63 13.45 3.40
N GLU A 175 7.89 14.33 4.05
CA GLU A 175 7.88 14.47 5.51
C GLU A 175 7.38 13.18 6.19
N ARG A 176 6.29 12.58 5.67
CA ARG A 176 5.75 11.32 6.18
C ARG A 176 6.73 10.16 6.00
N GLU A 177 7.37 10.02 4.84
CA GLU A 177 8.40 9.01 4.62
C GLU A 177 9.55 9.14 5.61
N GLN A 178 10.08 10.35 5.78
CA GLN A 178 11.16 10.63 6.72
C GLN A 178 10.75 10.32 8.17
N TYR A 179 9.52 10.68 8.54
CA TYR A 179 8.99 10.41 9.88
C TYR A 179 9.01 8.92 10.22
N TYR A 180 8.56 8.05 9.31
CA TYR A 180 8.55 6.61 9.54
C TYR A 180 9.95 6.00 9.45
N GLN A 181 10.79 6.45 8.55
CA GLN A 181 12.19 6.03 8.47
C GLN A 181 12.97 6.34 9.75
N GLN A 182 12.80 7.53 10.31
CA GLN A 182 13.43 7.93 11.58
C GLN A 182 12.93 7.11 12.78
N ARG A 183 11.78 6.50 12.68
CA ARG A 183 11.22 5.56 13.66
C ARG A 183 11.59 4.11 13.42
N GLY A 184 12.52 3.86 12.50
CA GLY A 184 13.06 2.53 12.24
C GLY A 184 12.25 1.68 11.27
N ILE A 185 11.28 2.29 10.54
CA ILE A 185 10.55 1.57 9.48
C ILE A 185 11.40 1.59 8.21
N HIS A 186 12.03 0.47 7.91
CA HIS A 186 12.91 0.29 6.75
C HIS A 186 12.43 -0.80 5.79
N SER A 187 11.28 -1.39 6.07
CA SER A 187 10.63 -2.42 5.23
C SER A 187 9.12 -2.35 5.35
N VAL A 188 8.42 -2.78 4.30
CA VAL A 188 6.96 -2.72 4.20
C VAL A 188 6.36 -4.07 3.80
N PRO A 189 5.09 -4.33 4.19
CA PRO A 189 4.22 -3.45 4.99
C PRO A 189 4.65 -3.39 6.45
N ALA A 190 4.38 -2.24 7.08
CA ALA A 190 4.46 -2.07 8.52
C ALA A 190 3.12 -1.51 9.01
N VAL A 191 2.50 -2.20 9.95
CA VAL A 191 1.19 -1.83 10.52
C VAL A 191 1.42 -1.32 11.92
N ILE A 192 1.17 -0.02 12.14
CA ILE A 192 1.36 0.64 13.43
C ILE A 192 0.00 0.93 14.02
N ILE A 193 -0.24 0.44 15.24
CA ILE A 193 -1.52 0.55 15.93
C ILE A 193 -1.34 1.50 17.13
N ASP A 194 -2.18 2.54 17.17
CA ASP A 194 -2.21 3.58 18.22
C ASP A 194 -0.83 4.19 18.51
N ASP A 195 0.01 4.35 17.46
CA ASP A 195 1.39 4.89 17.50
C ASP A 195 2.36 4.11 18.42
N LYS A 196 2.00 2.91 18.87
CA LYS A 196 2.72 2.12 19.89
C LYS A 196 3.09 0.70 19.44
N HIS A 197 2.17 0.00 18.79
CA HIS A 197 2.34 -1.42 18.48
C HIS A 197 2.67 -1.59 17.01
N LEU A 198 3.75 -2.30 16.71
CA LEU A 198 4.21 -2.57 15.34
C LEU A 198 4.00 -4.03 14.98
N ILE A 199 3.31 -4.28 13.85
CA ILE A 199 3.26 -5.58 13.19
C ILE A 199 3.97 -5.44 11.84
N SER A 200 5.03 -6.18 11.62
CA SER A 200 5.84 -6.12 10.39
C SER A 200 5.48 -7.24 9.42
N GLY A 201 5.45 -6.90 8.13
CA GLY A 201 5.23 -7.84 7.04
C GLY A 201 3.78 -8.18 6.76
N GLY A 202 3.53 -8.82 5.62
CA GLY A 202 2.21 -9.31 5.21
C GLY A 202 1.80 -10.55 5.99
N GLN A 203 1.42 -10.36 7.24
CA GLN A 203 1.00 -11.43 8.15
C GLN A 203 -0.33 -12.04 7.72
N PRO A 204 -0.62 -13.30 8.12
CA PRO A 204 -1.95 -13.91 7.95
C PRO A 204 -3.04 -13.17 8.75
N PRO A 205 -4.32 -13.25 8.33
CA PRO A 205 -5.43 -12.61 9.02
C PRO A 205 -5.51 -12.93 10.53
N GLU A 206 -5.19 -14.16 10.90
CA GLU A 206 -5.24 -14.63 12.31
C GLU A 206 -4.24 -13.89 13.21
N VAL A 207 -3.09 -13.49 12.66
CA VAL A 207 -2.06 -12.74 13.40
C VAL A 207 -2.54 -11.32 13.66
N PHE A 208 -3.10 -10.66 12.65
CA PHE A 208 -3.71 -9.33 12.80
C PHE A 208 -4.88 -9.38 13.77
N GLU A 209 -5.81 -10.33 13.60
CA GLU A 209 -6.98 -10.47 14.46
C GLU A 209 -6.59 -10.65 15.94
N GLN A 210 -5.64 -11.54 16.22
CA GLN A 210 -5.16 -11.77 17.57
C GLN A 210 -4.55 -10.52 18.21
N ALA A 211 -3.69 -9.81 17.47
CA ALA A 211 -3.05 -8.60 17.94
C ALA A 211 -4.07 -7.50 18.21
N LEU A 212 -5.00 -7.27 17.28
CA LEU A 212 -6.05 -6.24 17.42
C LEU A 212 -6.95 -6.52 18.63
N ARG A 213 -7.36 -7.77 18.85
CA ARG A 213 -8.15 -8.17 20.04
C ARG A 213 -7.39 -7.93 21.34
N GLN A 214 -6.10 -8.26 21.37
CA GLN A 214 -5.26 -8.03 22.56
C GLN A 214 -5.12 -6.54 22.87
N ILE A 215 -4.87 -5.71 21.87
CA ILE A 215 -4.75 -4.25 22.03
C ILE A 215 -6.09 -3.65 22.47
N ALA A 216 -7.20 -4.07 21.86
CA ALA A 216 -8.54 -3.60 22.24
C ALA A 216 -8.92 -3.97 23.68
N ALA A 217 -8.47 -5.12 24.17
CA ALA A 217 -8.73 -5.58 25.53
C ALA A 217 -7.89 -4.84 26.59
N HIS A 218 -6.76 -4.20 26.19
CA HIS A 218 -5.83 -3.52 27.10
C HIS A 218 -5.48 -2.10 26.58
N PRO A 219 -6.48 -1.19 26.46
CA PRO A 219 -6.24 0.17 25.98
C PRO A 219 -5.35 0.91 26.99
N GLY A 220 -4.09 1.08 26.67
CA GLY A 220 -3.11 1.80 27.50
C GLY A 220 -1.95 0.98 28.02
N ALA A 221 -1.82 -0.29 27.62
CA ALA A 221 -0.62 -1.08 27.89
C ALA A 221 0.56 -0.68 26.98
#